data_6bbaa50288ebefe4b5e29557b125b7a9
#
_entry.id   6bbaa50288ebefe4b5e29557b125b7a9
#
_cell.length_a   1.000
_cell.length_b   1.000
_cell.length_c   1.000
_cell.angle_alpha   90.00
_cell.angle_beta   90.00
_cell.angle_gamma   90.00
#
_symmetry.space_group_name_H-M   'P 1'
#
loop_
_entity.id
_entity.type
_entity.pdbx_description
1 polymer ?
#
loop_
_entity_poly.entity_id
_entity_poly.type
_entity_poly.pdbx_seq_one_letter_code
_entity_poly.pdbx_strand_id
1 'polypeptide(L)'
;SPWCQTPIATLLLSDPQETCPAFTALGFGNALIGTELKVKLLLYTRQNPTCAEELHSTASKYLDVTKKTTFIIHGYRLTGSAPVWIPDLVHLLLSVQDMNVIVVDWNQGATTLIYSYASRKCKRVAEILKKHIDEMLIDGASLDSMHMIGVSLGAHISGFVGQMFDGTLGRITGLDPAGPLYRGAAPNERLDPTDAQFVDVIHSDTDGLGYGEALGHVDFYPNGGTDQPGCPLTIFSGLQYFKCDHQRSVFLFLSSLTQSCNITTYPCNSYRNYRDGKCTSCEPFWPMPCPILGYYVHEWKSYLTQQSHPVTSMFFDTADKEPFCIYHYLVDVITWNKDTRRGTFSIMLADEAGRKAESKVNPEAATFQQYKQITLLIGFDQDLENVERISLTFSTGSVIGPKFKLRILQMRFRSLTNPER
;
A
#
# COMPACT_ATOMS: atom_id res chain seq x y z
N SER A 1 75.72 -19.67 -25.92
CA SER A 1 74.34 -20.21 -25.99
C SER A 1 73.58 -19.89 -24.74
N PRO A 2 72.57 -19.07 -24.77
CA PRO A 2 71.61 -19.01 -23.66
C PRO A 2 70.30 -19.63 -24.08
N TRP A 3 69.75 -20.33 -23.15
CA TRP A 3 68.50 -21.09 -23.19
C TRP A 3 67.27 -20.17 -23.31
N CYS A 4 66.42 -20.44 -24.29
CA CYS A 4 65.12 -19.83 -24.47
C CYS A 4 64.12 -20.53 -23.58
N GLN A 5 63.65 -19.89 -22.51
CA GLN A 5 62.48 -20.34 -21.74
C GLN A 5 61.26 -19.60 -22.25
N THR A 6 60.36 -20.31 -22.88
CA THR A 6 59.01 -19.86 -23.21
C THR A 6 58.16 -19.83 -21.94
N PRO A 7 57.43 -18.71 -21.61
CA PRO A 7 56.49 -18.71 -20.51
C PRO A 7 55.25 -19.51 -20.90
N ILE A 8 54.91 -20.45 -20.07
CA ILE A 8 53.62 -21.17 -20.09
C ILE A 8 52.55 -20.15 -19.76
N ALA A 9 51.78 -19.74 -20.76
CA ALA A 9 50.55 -18.95 -20.54
C ALA A 9 49.55 -19.84 -19.80
N THR A 10 49.42 -19.65 -18.51
CA THR A 10 48.31 -20.17 -17.73
C THR A 10 47.04 -19.53 -18.23
N LEU A 11 46.27 -20.22 -19.04
CA LEU A 11 44.90 -19.86 -19.34
C LEU A 11 44.11 -19.91 -18.00
N LEU A 12 43.94 -18.76 -17.40
CA LEU A 12 42.85 -18.59 -16.42
C LEU A 12 41.56 -18.79 -17.19
N LEU A 13 40.99 -19.97 -17.08
CA LEU A 13 39.59 -20.20 -17.37
C LEU A 13 38.82 -19.24 -16.45
N SER A 14 38.36 -18.14 -16.98
CA SER A 14 37.34 -17.34 -16.33
C SER A 14 36.14 -18.23 -16.16
N ASP A 15 35.78 -18.50 -14.90
CA ASP A 15 34.51 -19.15 -14.59
C ASP A 15 33.41 -18.42 -15.41
N PRO A 16 32.51 -19.16 -16.05
CA PRO A 16 31.39 -18.56 -16.71
C PRO A 16 30.66 -17.74 -15.65
N GLN A 17 30.64 -16.42 -15.83
CA GLN A 17 29.92 -15.51 -14.96
C GLN A 17 28.47 -15.99 -14.97
N GLU A 18 28.04 -16.66 -13.90
CA GLU A 18 26.67 -17.15 -13.74
C GLU A 18 25.76 -15.94 -13.91
N THR A 19 25.05 -15.87 -15.03
CA THR A 19 24.08 -14.79 -15.29
C THR A 19 22.90 -15.02 -14.34
N CYS A 20 22.64 -14.01 -13.48
CA CYS A 20 21.54 -14.07 -12.54
C CYS A 20 20.21 -14.24 -13.28
N PRO A 21 19.35 -15.20 -12.88
CA PRO A 21 17.99 -15.24 -13.35
C PRO A 21 17.28 -13.90 -13.15
N ALA A 22 16.66 -13.40 -14.21
CA ALA A 22 15.99 -12.11 -14.20
C ALA A 22 14.50 -12.25 -14.41
N PHE A 23 13.75 -11.23 -13.96
CA PHE A 23 12.34 -11.09 -14.30
C PHE A 23 12.17 -11.04 -15.82
N THR A 24 11.13 -11.70 -16.33
CA THR A 24 10.87 -11.80 -17.77
C THR A 24 10.67 -10.42 -18.38
N ALA A 25 11.57 -10.02 -19.27
CA ALA A 25 11.47 -8.77 -20.01
C ALA A 25 10.65 -8.97 -21.30
N LEU A 26 9.54 -8.26 -21.41
CA LEU A 26 8.67 -8.23 -22.57
C LEU A 26 8.46 -6.78 -23.03
N GLY A 27 7.98 -6.61 -24.25
CA GLY A 27 7.69 -5.31 -24.84
C GLY A 27 6.27 -5.23 -25.40
N PHE A 28 5.92 -4.05 -25.91
CA PHE A 28 4.60 -3.78 -26.47
C PHE A 28 4.22 -4.75 -27.62
N GLY A 29 5.19 -5.19 -28.43
CA GLY A 29 4.97 -6.20 -29.46
C GLY A 29 4.44 -7.52 -28.91
N ASN A 30 4.93 -7.95 -27.73
CA ASN A 30 4.42 -9.14 -27.05
C ASN A 30 2.99 -8.94 -26.56
N ALA A 31 2.65 -7.73 -26.09
CA ALA A 31 1.29 -7.40 -25.66
C ALA A 31 0.28 -7.42 -26.81
N LEU A 32 0.68 -6.99 -28.02
CA LEU A 32 -0.16 -7.02 -29.22
C LEU A 32 -0.55 -8.45 -29.62
N ILE A 33 0.40 -9.37 -29.59
CA ILE A 33 0.20 -10.78 -29.95
C ILE A 33 -0.49 -11.53 -28.81
N GLY A 34 -0.26 -11.08 -27.56
CA GLY A 34 -0.58 -11.80 -26.35
C GLY A 34 0.50 -12.84 -26.03
N THR A 35 0.52 -13.29 -24.79
CA THR A 35 1.52 -14.25 -24.33
C THR A 35 0.87 -15.48 -23.71
N GLU A 36 1.45 -16.65 -23.93
CA GLU A 36 1.06 -17.88 -23.23
C GLU A 36 1.53 -17.80 -21.76
N LEU A 37 0.82 -18.52 -20.88
CA LEU A 37 1.17 -18.54 -19.47
C LEU A 37 2.45 -19.32 -19.21
N LYS A 38 3.42 -18.64 -18.63
CA LYS A 38 4.61 -19.25 -18.03
C LYS A 38 4.88 -18.55 -16.68
N VAL A 39 5.10 -19.33 -15.65
CA VAL A 39 5.40 -18.83 -14.31
C VAL A 39 6.81 -19.21 -13.94
N LYS A 40 7.61 -18.23 -13.50
CA LYS A 40 8.91 -18.43 -12.85
C LYS A 40 8.82 -17.99 -11.40
N LEU A 41 9.53 -18.71 -10.54
CA LEU A 41 9.66 -18.35 -9.14
C LEU A 41 11.11 -17.91 -8.90
N LEU A 42 11.29 -16.63 -8.58
CA LEU A 42 12.60 -16.04 -8.35
C LEU A 42 12.82 -15.85 -6.85
N LEU A 43 13.69 -16.67 -6.28
CA LEU A 43 14.02 -16.68 -4.86
C LEU A 43 15.14 -15.68 -4.55
N TYR A 44 14.88 -14.84 -3.56
CA TYR A 44 15.86 -13.97 -2.92
C TYR A 44 15.91 -14.25 -1.42
N THR A 45 17.11 -14.26 -0.87
CA THR A 45 17.38 -14.39 0.57
C THR A 45 18.51 -13.42 0.96
N ARG A 46 18.83 -13.30 2.24
CA ARG A 46 20.00 -12.52 2.66
C ARG A 46 21.32 -13.05 2.11
N GLN A 47 21.37 -14.31 1.66
CA GLN A 47 22.57 -14.90 1.03
C GLN A 47 22.68 -14.57 -0.47
N ASN A 48 21.54 -14.28 -1.13
CA ASN A 48 21.49 -13.92 -2.55
C ASN A 48 20.53 -12.71 -2.79
N PRO A 49 20.78 -11.54 -2.15
CA PRO A 49 19.81 -10.44 -2.11
C PRO A 49 19.63 -9.71 -3.45
N THR A 50 20.59 -9.84 -4.36
CA THR A 50 20.60 -9.12 -5.67
C THR A 50 20.62 -10.08 -6.88
N CYS A 51 20.86 -11.36 -6.66
CA CYS A 51 20.91 -12.37 -7.71
C CYS A 51 19.93 -13.48 -7.37
N ALA A 52 18.78 -13.51 -8.04
CA ALA A 52 17.76 -14.52 -7.81
C ALA A 52 18.25 -15.94 -8.11
N GLU A 53 17.70 -16.91 -7.42
CA GLU A 53 17.69 -18.31 -7.84
C GLU A 53 16.32 -18.63 -8.45
N GLU A 54 16.28 -19.18 -9.65
CA GLU A 54 15.02 -19.65 -10.24
C GLU A 54 14.67 -21.01 -9.62
N LEU A 55 13.57 -21.07 -8.88
CA LEU A 55 13.11 -22.30 -8.23
C LEU A 55 12.39 -23.20 -9.23
N HIS A 56 12.91 -24.41 -9.40
CA HIS A 56 12.26 -25.48 -10.15
C HIS A 56 11.72 -26.58 -9.23
N SER A 57 12.23 -26.65 -8.01
CA SER A 57 11.83 -27.54 -6.91
C SER A 57 12.31 -26.96 -5.59
N THR A 58 12.04 -27.66 -4.49
CA THR A 58 12.57 -27.31 -3.16
C THR A 58 14.05 -27.63 -2.98
N ALA A 59 14.66 -28.40 -3.89
CA ALA A 59 16.10 -28.62 -3.94
C ALA A 59 16.82 -27.36 -4.44
N SER A 60 16.96 -26.39 -3.56
CA SER A 60 17.51 -25.07 -3.78
C SER A 60 18.74 -24.85 -2.90
N LYS A 61 19.67 -24.04 -3.38
CA LYS A 61 20.86 -23.65 -2.62
C LYS A 61 20.53 -22.68 -1.48
N TYR A 62 19.51 -21.86 -1.65
CA TYR A 62 19.22 -20.73 -0.75
C TYR A 62 17.88 -20.84 -0.03
N LEU A 63 16.96 -21.71 -0.48
CA LEU A 63 15.67 -21.89 0.16
C LEU A 63 15.81 -22.56 1.53
N ASP A 64 15.34 -21.89 2.56
CA ASP A 64 15.22 -22.45 3.90
C ASP A 64 13.73 -22.53 4.26
N VAL A 65 13.13 -23.70 4.12
CA VAL A 65 11.69 -23.92 4.36
C VAL A 65 11.25 -23.68 5.80
N THR A 66 12.20 -23.63 6.75
CA THR A 66 11.92 -23.34 8.16
C THR A 66 11.70 -21.86 8.44
N LYS A 67 12.13 -20.98 7.51
CA LYS A 67 11.96 -19.54 7.61
C LYS A 67 10.61 -19.10 7.05
N LYS A 68 10.18 -17.89 7.46
CA LYS A 68 9.06 -17.22 6.82
C LYS A 68 9.28 -17.10 5.33
N THR A 69 8.26 -17.37 4.54
CA THR A 69 8.29 -17.21 3.09
C THR A 69 7.28 -16.14 2.66
N THR A 70 7.75 -15.10 1.97
CA THR A 70 6.93 -14.05 1.40
C THR A 70 6.90 -14.16 -0.10
N PHE A 71 5.70 -14.29 -0.69
CA PHE A 71 5.49 -14.30 -2.12
C PHE A 71 5.08 -12.90 -2.58
N ILE A 72 5.69 -12.39 -3.66
CA ILE A 72 5.34 -11.13 -4.31
C ILE A 72 4.70 -11.47 -5.66
N ILE A 73 3.43 -11.12 -5.83
CA ILE A 73 2.63 -11.47 -7.01
C ILE A 73 2.15 -10.20 -7.70
N HIS A 74 2.70 -9.90 -8.87
CA HIS A 74 2.33 -8.72 -9.65
C HIS A 74 1.00 -8.91 -10.39
N GLY A 75 0.49 -7.81 -10.95
CA GLY A 75 -0.78 -7.78 -11.68
C GLY A 75 -0.62 -7.78 -13.19
N TYR A 76 -1.64 -7.27 -13.86
CA TYR A 76 -1.72 -7.09 -15.31
C TYR A 76 -0.60 -6.18 -15.85
N ARG A 77 -0.06 -6.54 -17.02
CA ARG A 77 1.06 -5.86 -17.68
C ARG A 77 0.73 -5.43 -19.09
N LEU A 78 0.17 -4.23 -19.26
CA LEU A 78 -0.22 -3.71 -20.59
C LEU A 78 0.97 -3.57 -21.54
N THR A 79 2.14 -3.18 -21.05
CA THR A 79 3.33 -2.91 -21.87
C THR A 79 4.38 -4.02 -21.82
N GLY A 80 4.20 -5.02 -20.95
CA GLY A 80 5.17 -6.10 -20.74
C GLY A 80 6.43 -5.74 -19.96
N SER A 81 6.61 -4.47 -19.58
CA SER A 81 7.75 -4.06 -18.75
C SER A 81 7.65 -4.63 -17.33
N ALA A 82 8.80 -4.95 -16.72
CA ALA A 82 8.85 -5.39 -15.32
C ALA A 82 8.33 -4.29 -14.37
N PRO A 83 7.63 -4.65 -13.27
CA PRO A 83 7.24 -3.70 -12.25
C PRO A 83 8.46 -3.06 -11.60
N VAL A 84 8.53 -1.71 -11.60
CA VAL A 84 9.69 -0.95 -11.11
C VAL A 84 9.91 -1.07 -9.61
N TRP A 85 8.88 -1.40 -8.85
CA TRP A 85 8.88 -1.46 -7.38
C TRP A 85 9.34 -2.82 -6.81
N ILE A 86 9.48 -3.87 -7.63
CA ILE A 86 9.85 -5.22 -7.16
C ILE A 86 11.23 -5.23 -6.49
N PRO A 87 12.31 -4.64 -7.07
CA PRO A 87 13.62 -4.66 -6.43
C PRO A 87 13.62 -3.99 -5.04
N ASP A 88 12.92 -2.87 -4.90
CA ASP A 88 12.84 -2.15 -3.62
C ASP A 88 12.06 -2.95 -2.58
N LEU A 89 10.96 -3.60 -2.98
CA LEU A 89 10.18 -4.44 -2.08
C LEU A 89 10.99 -5.65 -1.59
N VAL A 90 11.71 -6.33 -2.47
CA VAL A 90 12.61 -7.44 -2.11
C VAL A 90 13.66 -6.97 -1.11
N HIS A 91 14.34 -5.86 -1.42
CA HIS A 91 15.38 -5.30 -0.56
C HIS A 91 14.85 -4.95 0.84
N LEU A 92 13.72 -4.25 0.91
CA LEU A 92 13.13 -3.83 2.18
C LEU A 92 12.64 -5.01 3.02
N LEU A 93 12.01 -6.02 2.41
CA LEU A 93 11.60 -7.23 3.12
C LEU A 93 12.79 -7.97 3.73
N LEU A 94 13.87 -8.15 2.98
CA LEU A 94 15.10 -8.80 3.47
C LEU A 94 15.82 -7.97 4.54
N SER A 95 15.67 -6.63 4.51
CA SER A 95 16.24 -5.76 5.53
C SER A 95 15.55 -5.92 6.88
N VAL A 96 14.21 -6.02 6.89
CA VAL A 96 13.42 -6.09 8.13
C VAL A 96 13.43 -7.48 8.77
N GLN A 97 13.54 -8.55 7.99
CA GLN A 97 13.52 -9.91 8.51
C GLN A 97 14.34 -10.88 7.64
N ASP A 98 15.02 -11.85 8.28
CA ASP A 98 15.63 -12.97 7.56
C ASP A 98 14.53 -13.95 7.12
N MET A 99 14.26 -13.98 5.81
CA MET A 99 13.17 -14.73 5.22
C MET A 99 13.50 -15.18 3.78
N ASN A 100 12.69 -16.06 3.24
CA ASN A 100 12.64 -16.30 1.81
C ASN A 100 11.71 -15.30 1.15
N VAL A 101 12.15 -14.62 0.09
CA VAL A 101 11.31 -13.77 -0.74
C VAL A 101 11.23 -14.37 -2.13
N ILE A 102 10.04 -14.78 -2.55
CA ILE A 102 9.80 -15.40 -3.84
C ILE A 102 8.98 -14.44 -4.72
N VAL A 103 9.60 -13.93 -5.77
CA VAL A 103 8.92 -13.13 -6.79
C VAL A 103 8.26 -14.07 -7.79
N VAL A 104 6.95 -13.98 -7.90
CA VAL A 104 6.15 -14.76 -8.86
C VAL A 104 6.10 -13.98 -10.17
N ASP A 105 6.97 -14.36 -11.09
CA ASP A 105 7.01 -13.80 -12.43
C ASP A 105 6.09 -14.58 -13.36
N TRP A 106 4.90 -14.04 -13.60
CA TRP A 106 3.95 -14.52 -14.58
C TRP A 106 3.74 -13.50 -15.71
N ASN A 107 4.79 -12.70 -16.00
CA ASN A 107 4.75 -11.68 -17.05
C ASN A 107 4.33 -12.28 -18.41
N GLN A 108 4.80 -13.51 -18.70
CA GLN A 108 4.20 -14.35 -19.73
C GLN A 108 2.85 -14.85 -19.24
N GLY A 109 1.81 -14.31 -19.81
CA GLY A 109 0.42 -14.51 -19.38
C GLY A 109 -0.25 -13.23 -18.90
N ALA A 110 0.47 -12.40 -18.14
CA ALA A 110 -0.01 -11.08 -17.71
C ALA A 110 0.09 -10.01 -18.80
N THR A 111 1.00 -10.18 -19.76
CA THR A 111 1.25 -9.23 -20.86
C THR A 111 0.34 -9.51 -22.05
N THR A 112 -0.65 -8.63 -22.22
CA THR A 112 -1.64 -8.67 -23.32
C THR A 112 -2.35 -7.31 -23.38
N LEU A 113 -2.87 -6.92 -24.56
CA LEU A 113 -3.75 -5.75 -24.67
C LEU A 113 -5.15 -6.02 -24.12
N ILE A 114 -5.55 -7.29 -24.03
CA ILE A 114 -6.91 -7.68 -23.62
C ILE A 114 -6.88 -8.13 -22.16
N TYR A 115 -7.30 -7.25 -21.26
CA TYR A 115 -7.31 -7.49 -19.81
C TYR A 115 -7.96 -8.82 -19.39
N SER A 116 -9.10 -9.18 -20.01
CA SER A 116 -9.79 -10.43 -19.69
C SER A 116 -8.99 -11.69 -20.01
N TYR A 117 -8.00 -11.62 -20.89
CA TYR A 117 -7.10 -12.75 -21.14
C TYR A 117 -6.13 -12.97 -19.98
N ALA A 118 -5.60 -11.90 -19.40
CA ALA A 118 -4.77 -11.98 -18.21
C ALA A 118 -5.61 -12.46 -17.01
N SER A 119 -6.79 -11.86 -16.77
CA SER A 119 -7.67 -12.21 -15.67
C SER A 119 -8.04 -13.71 -15.64
N ARG A 120 -8.36 -14.29 -16.78
CA ARG A 120 -8.70 -15.74 -16.91
C ARG A 120 -7.56 -16.67 -16.52
N LYS A 121 -6.32 -16.21 -16.56
CA LYS A 121 -5.13 -17.02 -16.21
C LYS A 121 -4.85 -17.05 -14.71
N CYS A 122 -5.47 -16.15 -13.92
CA CYS A 122 -5.18 -15.99 -12.50
C CYS A 122 -5.36 -17.29 -11.69
N LYS A 123 -6.45 -18.03 -11.94
CA LYS A 123 -6.68 -19.33 -11.25
C LYS A 123 -5.59 -20.35 -11.60
N ARG A 124 -5.12 -20.36 -12.86
CA ARG A 124 -4.05 -21.27 -13.28
C ARG A 124 -2.70 -20.91 -12.66
N VAL A 125 -2.42 -19.61 -12.48
CA VAL A 125 -1.23 -19.16 -11.72
C VAL A 125 -1.32 -19.66 -10.28
N ALA A 126 -2.48 -19.54 -9.65
CA ALA A 126 -2.70 -20.04 -8.28
C ALA A 126 -2.50 -21.55 -8.15
N GLU A 127 -2.96 -22.35 -9.12
CA GLU A 127 -2.74 -23.80 -9.15
C GLU A 127 -1.25 -24.15 -9.24
N ILE A 128 -0.47 -23.41 -10.03
CA ILE A 128 0.97 -23.59 -10.15
C ILE A 128 1.66 -23.25 -8.82
N LEU A 129 1.26 -22.14 -8.16
CA LEU A 129 1.78 -21.77 -6.85
C LEU A 129 1.43 -22.82 -5.79
N LYS A 130 0.19 -23.30 -5.80
CA LYS A 130 -0.23 -24.37 -4.87
C LYS A 130 0.68 -25.57 -4.94
N LYS A 131 1.00 -26.04 -6.15
CA LYS A 131 1.89 -27.18 -6.33
C LYS A 131 3.26 -26.96 -5.69
N HIS A 132 3.88 -25.79 -5.90
CA HIS A 132 5.17 -25.47 -5.28
C HIS A 132 5.06 -25.36 -3.75
N ILE A 133 3.97 -24.80 -3.24
CA ILE A 133 3.74 -24.73 -1.80
C ILE A 133 3.53 -26.12 -1.21
N ASP A 134 2.80 -27.02 -1.88
CA ASP A 134 2.65 -28.41 -1.44
C ASP A 134 4.03 -29.11 -1.32
N GLU A 135 4.95 -28.90 -2.26
CA GLU A 135 6.32 -29.42 -2.19
C GLU A 135 7.06 -28.81 -0.98
N MET A 136 6.94 -27.51 -0.73
CA MET A 136 7.54 -26.87 0.45
C MET A 136 6.98 -27.41 1.76
N LEU A 137 5.68 -27.71 1.83
CA LEU A 137 5.04 -28.30 3.01
C LEU A 137 5.54 -29.71 3.29
N ILE A 138 5.76 -30.52 2.24
CA ILE A 138 6.36 -31.86 2.37
C ILE A 138 7.76 -31.75 2.98
N ASP A 139 8.52 -30.71 2.64
CA ASP A 139 9.87 -30.46 3.16
C ASP A 139 9.89 -29.75 4.51
N GLY A 140 8.73 -29.53 5.12
CA GLY A 140 8.60 -29.02 6.49
C GLY A 140 8.29 -27.54 6.63
N ALA A 141 7.92 -26.84 5.54
CA ALA A 141 7.38 -25.48 5.64
C ALA A 141 6.03 -25.46 6.36
N SER A 142 5.65 -24.29 6.90
CA SER A 142 4.35 -24.07 7.53
C SER A 142 3.56 -23.00 6.81
N LEU A 143 2.28 -23.26 6.56
CA LEU A 143 1.35 -22.26 5.98
C LEU A 143 1.22 -21.01 6.86
N ASP A 144 1.29 -21.16 8.19
CA ASP A 144 1.26 -20.04 9.13
C ASP A 144 2.40 -19.03 8.91
N SER A 145 3.56 -19.49 8.42
CA SER A 145 4.73 -18.67 8.14
C SER A 145 4.74 -18.07 6.73
N MET A 146 3.71 -18.33 5.94
CA MET A 146 3.60 -17.81 4.57
C MET A 146 2.81 -16.51 4.50
N HIS A 147 3.36 -15.54 3.78
CA HIS A 147 2.75 -14.25 3.50
C HIS A 147 2.72 -14.01 2.00
N MET A 148 1.55 -13.75 1.44
CA MET A 148 1.39 -13.36 0.04
C MET A 148 1.10 -11.86 -0.06
N ILE A 149 1.91 -11.15 -0.84
CA ILE A 149 1.74 -9.75 -1.18
C ILE A 149 1.34 -9.69 -2.65
N GLY A 150 0.05 -9.50 -2.91
CA GLY A 150 -0.52 -9.46 -4.24
C GLY A 150 -0.92 -8.06 -4.66
N VAL A 151 -0.54 -7.64 -5.86
CA VAL A 151 -0.86 -6.34 -6.44
C VAL A 151 -1.86 -6.51 -7.57
N SER A 152 -2.98 -5.77 -7.54
CA SER A 152 -4.00 -5.79 -8.59
C SER A 152 -4.55 -7.21 -8.82
N LEU A 153 -4.38 -7.81 -10.00
CA LEU A 153 -4.72 -9.22 -10.26
C LEU A 153 -3.98 -10.18 -9.31
N GLY A 154 -2.76 -9.83 -8.89
CA GLY A 154 -1.96 -10.62 -7.95
C GLY A 154 -2.62 -10.79 -6.59
N ALA A 155 -3.45 -9.83 -6.17
CA ALA A 155 -4.24 -9.94 -4.94
C ALA A 155 -5.29 -11.06 -5.04
N HIS A 156 -5.98 -11.16 -6.17
CA HIS A 156 -6.94 -12.25 -6.40
C HIS A 156 -6.25 -13.60 -6.59
N ILE A 157 -5.07 -13.63 -7.24
CA ILE A 157 -4.25 -14.86 -7.31
C ILE A 157 -3.92 -15.34 -5.89
N SER A 158 -3.51 -14.43 -4.99
CA SER A 158 -3.23 -14.76 -3.58
C SER A 158 -4.47 -15.33 -2.88
N GLY A 159 -5.65 -14.75 -3.12
CA GLY A 159 -6.93 -15.25 -2.61
C GLY A 159 -7.22 -16.68 -3.11
N PHE A 160 -7.06 -16.93 -4.41
CA PHE A 160 -7.28 -18.28 -4.97
C PHE A 160 -6.32 -19.32 -4.38
N VAL A 161 -5.06 -18.97 -4.13
CA VAL A 161 -4.14 -19.85 -3.40
C VAL A 161 -4.65 -20.11 -1.98
N GLY A 162 -5.08 -19.06 -1.28
CA GLY A 162 -5.64 -19.16 0.07
C GLY A 162 -6.84 -20.09 0.14
N GLN A 163 -7.76 -20.00 -0.81
CA GLN A 163 -8.91 -20.90 -0.92
C GLN A 163 -8.50 -22.37 -1.10
N MET A 164 -7.46 -22.63 -1.91
CA MET A 164 -6.94 -23.98 -2.15
C MET A 164 -6.29 -24.60 -0.89
N PHE A 165 -6.01 -23.80 0.12
CA PHE A 165 -5.53 -24.20 1.44
C PHE A 165 -6.52 -23.93 2.56
N ASP A 166 -7.82 -23.83 2.23
CA ASP A 166 -8.92 -23.65 3.19
C ASP A 166 -8.72 -22.49 4.18
N GLY A 167 -8.08 -21.39 3.70
CA GLY A 167 -7.84 -20.19 4.49
C GLY A 167 -6.76 -20.32 5.57
N THR A 168 -5.92 -21.35 5.51
CA THR A 168 -4.89 -21.61 6.53
C THR A 168 -3.56 -20.89 6.29
N LEU A 169 -3.42 -20.15 5.17
CA LEU A 169 -2.27 -19.25 4.97
C LEU A 169 -2.16 -18.23 6.10
N GLY A 170 -0.93 -17.94 6.54
CA GLY A 170 -0.71 -17.01 7.64
C GLY A 170 -1.21 -15.60 7.35
N ARG A 171 -0.91 -15.05 6.15
CA ARG A 171 -1.32 -13.68 5.77
C ARG A 171 -1.41 -13.49 4.26
N ILE A 172 -2.40 -12.70 3.84
CA ILE A 172 -2.47 -12.11 2.50
C ILE A 172 -2.56 -10.60 2.64
N THR A 173 -1.71 -9.86 1.91
CA THR A 173 -1.81 -8.41 1.74
C THR A 173 -2.21 -8.12 0.30
N GLY A 174 -3.39 -7.51 0.11
CA GLY A 174 -3.87 -7.06 -1.19
C GLY A 174 -3.55 -5.58 -1.42
N LEU A 175 -2.76 -5.27 -2.44
CA LEU A 175 -2.40 -3.90 -2.81
C LEU A 175 -3.22 -3.48 -4.02
N ASP A 176 -4.23 -2.66 -3.78
CA ASP A 176 -5.26 -2.22 -4.72
C ASP A 176 -5.78 -3.35 -5.61
N PRO A 177 -6.47 -4.35 -5.01
CA PRO A 177 -6.99 -5.50 -5.74
C PRO A 177 -7.78 -5.08 -6.97
N ALA A 178 -7.64 -5.81 -8.07
CA ALA A 178 -8.28 -5.46 -9.33
C ALA A 178 -9.81 -5.39 -9.25
N GLY A 179 -10.40 -4.30 -9.75
CA GLY A 179 -11.83 -4.07 -9.81
C GLY A 179 -12.50 -4.70 -11.03
N PRO A 180 -12.05 -4.42 -12.26
CA PRO A 180 -12.69 -4.93 -13.47
C PRO A 180 -12.79 -6.45 -13.47
N LEU A 181 -13.96 -6.99 -13.81
CA LEU A 181 -14.36 -8.41 -13.79
C LEU A 181 -14.49 -9.05 -12.39
N TYR A 182 -14.12 -8.36 -11.31
CA TYR A 182 -14.23 -8.86 -9.94
C TYR A 182 -15.31 -8.15 -9.13
N ARG A 183 -15.72 -6.93 -9.54
CA ARG A 183 -16.80 -6.20 -8.89
C ARG A 183 -18.09 -7.01 -8.93
N GLY A 184 -18.69 -7.27 -7.75
CA GLY A 184 -19.88 -8.11 -7.60
C GLY A 184 -19.63 -9.62 -7.73
N ALA A 185 -18.38 -10.06 -7.89
CA ALA A 185 -18.05 -11.48 -7.90
C ALA A 185 -18.29 -12.13 -6.53
N ALA A 186 -18.63 -13.40 -6.55
CA ALA A 186 -18.78 -14.19 -5.31
C ALA A 186 -17.43 -14.31 -4.56
N PRO A 187 -17.44 -14.52 -3.23
CA PRO A 187 -16.23 -14.64 -2.43
C PRO A 187 -15.21 -15.65 -2.99
N ASN A 188 -15.66 -16.78 -3.50
CA ASN A 188 -14.79 -17.80 -4.11
C ASN A 188 -14.23 -17.44 -5.51
N GLU A 189 -14.57 -16.27 -6.03
CA GLU A 189 -14.11 -15.78 -7.33
C GLU A 189 -13.22 -14.54 -7.21
N ARG A 190 -12.86 -14.14 -6.01
CA ARG A 190 -12.03 -12.98 -5.70
C ARG A 190 -11.33 -13.17 -4.36
N LEU A 191 -10.46 -12.23 -4.00
CA LEU A 191 -9.92 -12.15 -2.64
C LEU A 191 -11.05 -11.95 -1.63
N ASP A 192 -10.96 -12.67 -0.50
CA ASP A 192 -11.96 -12.66 0.57
C ASP A 192 -11.27 -12.79 1.95
N PRO A 193 -11.87 -12.30 3.05
CA PRO A 193 -11.26 -12.45 4.38
C PRO A 193 -11.00 -13.90 4.79
N THR A 194 -11.76 -14.85 4.25
CA THR A 194 -11.61 -16.27 4.59
C THR A 194 -10.44 -16.97 3.90
N ASP A 195 -9.72 -16.28 3.01
CA ASP A 195 -8.62 -16.86 2.23
C ASP A 195 -7.31 -17.00 3.01
N ALA A 196 -7.20 -16.36 4.18
CA ALA A 196 -6.05 -16.51 5.07
C ALA A 196 -6.45 -16.24 6.52
N GLN A 197 -5.58 -16.60 7.47
CA GLN A 197 -5.75 -16.26 8.88
C GLN A 197 -5.78 -14.75 9.13
N PHE A 198 -5.13 -13.98 8.28
CA PHE A 198 -5.17 -12.52 8.29
C PHE A 198 -5.08 -11.98 6.86
N VAL A 199 -6.06 -11.18 6.47
CA VAL A 199 -6.12 -10.50 5.16
C VAL A 199 -6.19 -9.01 5.41
N ASP A 200 -5.23 -8.26 4.90
CA ASP A 200 -5.19 -6.80 4.93
C ASP A 200 -5.11 -6.23 3.50
N VAL A 201 -5.84 -5.17 3.25
CA VAL A 201 -6.00 -4.63 1.90
C VAL A 201 -5.81 -3.12 1.91
N ILE A 202 -5.09 -2.57 0.93
CA ILE A 202 -4.98 -1.13 0.69
C ILE A 202 -5.70 -0.82 -0.62
N HIS A 203 -6.72 0.05 -0.55
CA HIS A 203 -7.52 0.50 -1.68
C HIS A 203 -7.11 1.93 -2.06
N SER A 204 -6.48 2.13 -3.21
CA SER A 204 -5.97 3.45 -3.62
C SER A 204 -6.59 4.01 -4.92
N ASP A 205 -7.38 3.20 -5.65
CA ASP A 205 -7.96 3.58 -6.95
C ASP A 205 -9.35 2.93 -7.16
N THR A 206 -10.25 3.10 -6.18
CA THR A 206 -11.55 2.41 -6.13
C THR A 206 -12.53 2.87 -7.21
N ASP A 207 -12.38 4.05 -7.74
CA ASP A 207 -13.16 4.61 -8.84
C ASP A 207 -12.55 4.34 -10.22
N GLY A 208 -11.34 3.78 -10.28
CA GLY A 208 -10.63 3.41 -11.50
C GLY A 208 -10.42 1.89 -11.63
N LEU A 209 -9.16 1.47 -11.47
CA LEU A 209 -8.73 0.08 -11.68
C LEU A 209 -8.88 -0.82 -10.44
N GLY A 210 -9.08 -0.25 -9.27
CA GLY A 210 -9.18 -0.96 -8.01
C GLY A 210 -10.58 -1.46 -7.68
N TYR A 211 -10.65 -2.40 -6.74
CA TYR A 211 -11.88 -2.89 -6.13
C TYR A 211 -12.27 -1.97 -4.96
N GLY A 212 -13.54 -1.54 -4.90
CA GLY A 212 -13.96 -0.51 -3.95
C GLY A 212 -14.49 -1.01 -2.60
N GLU A 213 -15.03 -2.23 -2.55
CA GLU A 213 -15.61 -2.78 -1.35
C GLU A 213 -14.56 -3.47 -0.48
N ALA A 214 -14.88 -3.69 0.80
CA ALA A 214 -14.00 -4.40 1.72
C ALA A 214 -13.76 -5.86 1.28
N LEU A 215 -12.50 -6.29 1.32
CA LEU A 215 -12.04 -7.61 0.92
C LEU A 215 -11.22 -8.31 2.02
N GLY A 216 -10.86 -7.61 3.08
CA GLY A 216 -10.00 -8.09 4.14
C GLY A 216 -10.63 -8.12 5.52
N HIS A 217 -9.88 -8.58 6.50
CA HIS A 217 -10.16 -8.35 7.91
C HIS A 217 -9.98 -6.87 8.27
N VAL A 218 -9.12 -6.19 7.53
CA VAL A 218 -8.93 -4.74 7.57
C VAL A 218 -8.71 -4.21 6.16
N ASP A 219 -9.39 -3.11 5.85
CA ASP A 219 -9.33 -2.44 4.55
C ASP A 219 -8.96 -0.97 4.75
N PHE A 220 -7.85 -0.54 4.16
CA PHE A 220 -7.29 0.79 4.25
C PHE A 220 -7.67 1.63 3.03
N TYR A 221 -8.18 2.82 3.27
CA TYR A 221 -8.62 3.76 2.22
C TYR A 221 -7.84 5.09 2.36
N PRO A 222 -6.58 5.16 1.86
CA PRO A 222 -5.82 6.41 1.84
C PRO A 222 -6.56 7.48 1.04
N ASN A 223 -6.74 8.67 1.62
CA ASN A 223 -7.40 9.80 0.97
C ASN A 223 -8.79 9.46 0.41
N GLY A 224 -9.50 8.54 1.07
CA GLY A 224 -10.80 8.04 0.62
C GLY A 224 -10.73 6.87 -0.36
N GLY A 225 -9.55 6.44 -0.77
CA GLY A 225 -9.34 5.29 -1.65
C GLY A 225 -9.52 5.58 -3.15
N THR A 226 -9.65 6.82 -3.55
CA THR A 226 -9.85 7.27 -4.94
C THR A 226 -8.61 8.01 -5.46
N ASP A 227 -8.71 9.32 -5.63
CA ASP A 227 -7.60 10.15 -6.09
C ASP A 227 -6.50 10.28 -5.02
N GLN A 228 -5.26 10.09 -5.40
CA GLN A 228 -4.13 10.16 -4.49
C GLN A 228 -3.33 11.46 -4.67
N PRO A 229 -2.91 12.14 -3.59
CA PRO A 229 -2.11 13.35 -3.68
C PRO A 229 -0.88 13.17 -4.58
N GLY A 230 -0.63 14.16 -5.45
CA GLY A 230 0.49 14.14 -6.40
C GLY A 230 0.26 13.31 -7.66
N CYS A 231 -0.85 12.58 -7.77
CA CYS A 231 -1.24 11.92 -9.00
C CYS A 231 -2.00 12.85 -9.95
N PRO A 232 -1.91 12.63 -11.28
CA PRO A 232 -2.65 13.44 -12.25
C PRO A 232 -4.16 13.27 -12.13
N LEU A 233 -4.89 14.38 -12.14
CA LEU A 233 -6.36 14.40 -12.03
C LEU A 233 -7.09 14.31 -13.38
N THR A 234 -6.37 14.20 -14.50
CA THR A 234 -6.98 14.23 -15.83
C THR A 234 -6.40 13.17 -16.77
N ILE A 235 -7.27 12.63 -17.63
CA ILE A 235 -6.91 11.67 -18.67
C ILE A 235 -5.87 12.20 -19.69
N PHE A 236 -5.68 13.52 -19.77
CA PHE A 236 -4.65 14.12 -20.65
C PHE A 236 -3.22 13.75 -20.23
N SER A 237 -3.03 13.27 -19.02
CA SER A 237 -1.75 12.74 -18.55
C SER A 237 -1.45 11.31 -19.04
N GLY A 238 -2.30 10.75 -19.90
CA GLY A 238 -2.11 9.45 -20.54
C GLY A 238 -2.05 8.28 -19.55
N LEU A 239 -1.10 7.35 -19.76
CA LEU A 239 -0.96 6.16 -18.92
C LEU A 239 -0.69 6.46 -17.44
N GLN A 240 -0.12 7.61 -17.09
CA GLN A 240 0.14 8.00 -15.71
C GLN A 240 -1.15 8.23 -14.92
N TYR A 241 -2.18 8.77 -15.56
CA TYR A 241 -3.50 8.92 -14.95
C TYR A 241 -4.05 7.58 -14.45
N PHE A 242 -3.94 6.52 -15.24
CA PHE A 242 -4.46 5.20 -14.88
C PHE A 242 -3.56 4.41 -13.92
N LYS A 243 -2.26 4.72 -13.87
CA LYS A 243 -1.30 3.94 -13.10
C LYS A 243 -0.99 4.53 -11.74
N CYS A 244 -1.00 5.85 -11.61
CA CYS A 244 -0.47 6.53 -10.44
C CYS A 244 -1.26 6.18 -9.18
N ASP A 245 -2.58 6.36 -9.18
CA ASP A 245 -3.45 6.04 -8.05
C ASP A 245 -3.41 4.55 -7.73
N HIS A 246 -3.51 3.71 -8.77
CA HIS A 246 -3.47 2.25 -8.64
C HIS A 246 -2.17 1.74 -8.01
N GLN A 247 -1.03 2.32 -8.36
CA GLN A 247 0.28 1.94 -7.80
C GLN A 247 0.57 2.58 -6.44
N ARG A 248 -0.17 3.60 -6.02
CA ARG A 248 0.06 4.26 -4.72
C ARG A 248 -0.01 3.28 -3.55
N SER A 249 -0.87 2.28 -3.61
CA SER A 249 -0.95 1.21 -2.59
C SER A 249 0.39 0.51 -2.37
N VAL A 250 1.14 0.26 -3.44
CA VAL A 250 2.47 -0.36 -3.37
C VAL A 250 3.47 0.57 -2.70
N PHE A 251 3.53 1.83 -3.10
CA PHE A 251 4.47 2.80 -2.51
C PHE A 251 4.17 3.09 -1.04
N LEU A 252 2.89 3.12 -0.66
CA LEU A 252 2.48 3.23 0.74
C LEU A 252 2.93 2.00 1.55
N PHE A 253 2.81 0.81 0.99
CA PHE A 253 3.29 -0.41 1.64
C PHE A 253 4.83 -0.42 1.77
N LEU A 254 5.56 -0.02 0.72
CA LEU A 254 7.02 0.16 0.76
C LEU A 254 7.43 1.15 1.86
N SER A 255 6.75 2.30 1.94
CA SER A 255 7.02 3.30 2.97
C SER A 255 6.83 2.76 4.38
N SER A 256 5.86 1.87 4.60
CA SER A 256 5.63 1.24 5.90
C SER A 256 6.79 0.33 6.35
N LEU A 257 7.55 -0.24 5.40
CA LEU A 257 8.73 -1.06 5.69
C LEU A 257 9.94 -0.23 6.13
N THR A 258 10.05 1.02 5.68
CA THR A 258 11.17 1.91 6.02
C THR A 258 11.08 2.47 7.44
N GLN A 259 9.90 2.43 8.06
CA GLN A 259 9.62 3.00 9.39
C GLN A 259 10.04 4.47 9.54
N SER A 260 10.16 5.20 8.45
CA SER A 260 10.47 6.64 8.45
C SER A 260 9.36 7.46 9.12
N CYS A 261 8.13 6.99 9.04
CA CYS A 261 7.00 7.40 9.85
C CYS A 261 5.94 6.29 9.91
N ASN A 262 5.22 6.22 11.03
CA ASN A 262 4.08 5.32 11.18
C ASN A 262 2.81 6.08 10.80
N ILE A 263 2.16 5.65 9.72
CA ILE A 263 0.88 6.23 9.31
C ILE A 263 -0.22 5.61 10.15
N THR A 264 -0.75 6.39 11.10
CA THR A 264 -1.90 5.99 11.93
C THR A 264 -3.19 6.03 11.11
N THR A 265 -4.03 5.02 11.25
CA THR A 265 -5.28 4.87 10.54
C THR A 265 -6.46 4.83 11.50
N TYR A 266 -7.63 5.31 11.08
CA TYR A 266 -8.77 5.49 11.97
C TYR A 266 -9.99 4.69 11.50
N PRO A 267 -10.62 3.88 12.39
CA PRO A 267 -11.80 3.10 12.06
C PRO A 267 -13.00 4.03 11.82
N CYS A 268 -13.59 3.95 10.65
CA CYS A 268 -14.73 4.81 10.31
C CYS A 268 -15.64 4.16 9.27
N ASN A 269 -16.90 4.54 9.26
CA ASN A 269 -17.90 4.04 8.30
C ASN A 269 -17.80 4.72 6.93
N SER A 270 -17.14 5.88 6.85
CA SER A 270 -16.93 6.59 5.58
C SER A 270 -15.81 7.61 5.70
N TYR A 271 -15.15 7.89 4.57
CA TYR A 271 -14.14 8.94 4.48
C TYR A 271 -14.69 10.31 4.88
N ARG A 272 -15.94 10.62 4.53
CA ARG A 272 -16.59 11.87 4.92
C ARG A 272 -16.69 12.02 6.44
N ASN A 273 -17.14 10.98 7.15
CA ASN A 273 -17.21 11.01 8.61
C ASN A 273 -15.82 11.16 9.25
N TYR A 274 -14.80 10.52 8.68
CA TYR A 274 -13.42 10.71 9.09
C TYR A 274 -12.99 12.18 8.90
N ARG A 275 -13.20 12.74 7.71
CA ARG A 275 -12.86 14.14 7.40
C ARG A 275 -13.62 15.15 8.28
N ASP A 276 -14.82 14.83 8.71
CA ASP A 276 -15.61 15.60 9.68
C ASP A 276 -15.10 15.45 11.13
N GLY A 277 -14.04 14.66 11.37
CA GLY A 277 -13.48 14.42 12.71
C GLY A 277 -14.37 13.57 13.63
N LYS A 278 -15.35 12.82 13.08
CA LYS A 278 -16.34 12.07 13.87
C LYS A 278 -15.83 10.72 14.38
N CYS A 279 -14.76 10.18 13.83
CA CYS A 279 -14.28 8.83 14.12
C CYS A 279 -12.75 8.79 14.20
N THR A 280 -12.19 9.56 15.11
CA THR A 280 -10.75 9.60 15.39
C THR A 280 -10.38 8.91 16.70
N SER A 281 -11.29 8.13 17.29
CA SER A 281 -11.06 7.37 18.53
C SER A 281 -10.41 6.03 18.24
N CYS A 282 -9.42 5.69 19.06
CA CYS A 282 -8.74 4.39 19.04
C CYS A 282 -9.25 3.45 20.15
N GLU A 283 -10.33 3.83 20.85
CA GLU A 283 -10.92 3.05 21.94
C GLU A 283 -11.17 1.57 21.59
N PRO A 284 -11.64 1.22 20.36
CA PRO A 284 -11.84 -0.18 20.00
C PRO A 284 -10.60 -1.06 20.09
N PHE A 285 -9.40 -0.47 20.10
CA PHE A 285 -8.13 -1.19 20.13
C PHE A 285 -7.44 -1.15 21.50
N TRP A 286 -8.07 -0.53 22.51
CA TRP A 286 -7.46 -0.41 23.85
C TRP A 286 -7.00 -1.78 24.38
N PRO A 287 -5.77 -1.92 24.96
CA PRO A 287 -4.78 -0.86 25.24
C PRO A 287 -3.84 -0.51 24.08
N MET A 288 -4.03 -1.09 22.89
CA MET A 288 -3.26 -0.74 21.71
C MET A 288 -3.69 0.64 21.16
N PRO A 289 -2.79 1.38 20.51
CA PRO A 289 -3.17 2.55 19.72
C PRO A 289 -4.00 2.14 18.50
N CYS A 290 -4.45 3.12 17.71
CA CYS A 290 -5.02 2.83 16.42
C CYS A 290 -4.05 2.05 15.52
N PRO A 291 -4.56 1.16 14.63
CA PRO A 291 -3.72 0.42 13.72
C PRO A 291 -2.89 1.33 12.81
N ILE A 292 -1.67 0.92 12.52
CA ILE A 292 -0.81 1.57 11.53
C ILE A 292 -0.93 0.88 10.17
N LEU A 293 -0.76 1.68 9.11
CA LEU A 293 -0.78 1.17 7.74
C LEU A 293 0.39 0.22 7.46
N GLY A 294 0.15 -0.83 6.71
CA GLY A 294 1.14 -1.57 5.95
C GLY A 294 1.71 -2.80 6.66
N TYR A 295 3.03 -2.98 6.57
CA TYR A 295 3.66 -4.25 6.94
C TYR A 295 3.37 -4.68 8.38
N TYR A 296 3.43 -3.77 9.33
CA TYR A 296 3.31 -4.06 10.77
C TYR A 296 1.86 -4.14 11.29
N VAL A 297 0.85 -3.95 10.45
CA VAL A 297 -0.56 -4.05 10.89
C VAL A 297 -0.92 -5.43 11.46
N HIS A 298 -0.13 -6.46 11.18
CA HIS A 298 -0.33 -7.80 11.75
C HIS A 298 -0.23 -7.83 13.29
N GLU A 299 0.38 -6.83 13.91
CA GLU A 299 0.41 -6.70 15.37
C GLU A 299 -1.00 -6.50 15.97
N TRP A 300 -1.94 -5.97 15.19
CA TRP A 300 -3.36 -5.82 15.54
C TRP A 300 -4.23 -7.02 15.13
N LYS A 301 -3.64 -8.11 14.59
CA LYS A 301 -4.39 -9.27 14.09
C LYS A 301 -5.45 -9.75 15.07
N SER A 302 -5.11 -9.90 16.35
CA SER A 302 -6.04 -10.39 17.38
C SER A 302 -7.28 -9.50 17.57
N TYR A 303 -7.16 -8.20 17.33
CA TYR A 303 -8.27 -7.25 17.39
C TYR A 303 -9.07 -7.24 16.10
N LEU A 304 -8.40 -7.26 14.95
CA LEU A 304 -9.01 -7.09 13.64
C LEU A 304 -9.71 -8.36 13.13
N THR A 305 -9.35 -9.54 13.63
CA THR A 305 -10.00 -10.81 13.28
C THR A 305 -11.16 -11.19 14.16
N GLN A 306 -11.44 -10.43 15.24
CA GLN A 306 -12.60 -10.69 16.11
C GLN A 306 -13.88 -10.26 15.42
N GLN A 307 -14.87 -11.16 15.37
CA GLN A 307 -16.19 -10.90 14.75
C GLN A 307 -17.00 -9.77 15.42
N SER A 308 -16.59 -9.33 16.60
CA SER A 308 -17.24 -8.24 17.35
C SER A 308 -16.85 -6.84 16.90
N HIS A 309 -15.87 -6.71 15.97
CA HIS A 309 -15.46 -5.40 15.46
C HIS A 309 -16.42 -4.92 14.36
N PRO A 310 -17.21 -3.85 14.62
CA PRO A 310 -18.22 -3.40 13.66
C PRO A 310 -17.65 -2.64 12.46
N VAL A 311 -16.38 -2.17 12.54
CA VAL A 311 -15.76 -1.34 11.49
C VAL A 311 -14.36 -1.83 11.19
N THR A 312 -14.17 -2.36 10.00
CA THR A 312 -12.88 -2.84 9.46
C THR A 312 -12.27 -1.88 8.44
N SER A 313 -13.02 -0.86 8.03
CA SER A 313 -12.54 0.18 7.10
C SER A 313 -11.77 1.26 7.86
N MET A 314 -10.52 1.46 7.46
CA MET A 314 -9.59 2.42 8.05
C MET A 314 -9.33 3.55 7.08
N PHE A 315 -9.49 4.79 7.55
CA PHE A 315 -9.27 6.00 6.78
C PHE A 315 -8.11 6.82 7.35
N PHE A 316 -7.40 7.48 6.46
CA PHE A 316 -6.29 8.39 6.75
C PHE A 316 -5.95 9.21 5.52
N ASP A 317 -5.26 10.32 5.71
CA ASP A 317 -4.74 11.13 4.62
C ASP A 317 -3.23 10.95 4.50
N THR A 318 -2.70 11.20 3.31
CA THR A 318 -1.27 11.12 3.01
C THR A 318 -0.76 12.37 2.32
N ALA A 319 0.56 12.60 2.40
CA ALA A 319 1.25 13.58 1.57
C ALA A 319 1.37 13.09 0.12
N ASP A 320 1.79 13.99 -0.76
CA ASP A 320 2.00 13.73 -2.19
C ASP A 320 3.33 13.01 -2.49
N LYS A 321 4.26 13.00 -1.52
CA LYS A 321 5.61 12.44 -1.67
C LYS A 321 5.98 11.53 -0.51
N GLU A 322 6.85 10.56 -0.80
CA GLU A 322 7.44 9.71 0.23
C GLU A 322 8.13 10.54 1.32
N PRO A 323 7.99 10.12 2.58
CA PRO A 323 7.37 8.90 3.10
C PRO A 323 5.85 8.98 3.29
N PHE A 324 5.13 9.89 2.67
CA PHE A 324 3.68 10.08 2.66
C PHE A 324 3.05 10.48 4.00
N CYS A 325 3.82 10.82 4.99
CA CYS A 325 3.34 11.11 6.33
C CYS A 325 2.54 12.38 6.40
N ILE A 326 1.41 12.33 7.09
CA ILE A 326 0.61 13.48 7.50
C ILE A 326 0.44 13.44 9.02
N TYR A 327 0.68 14.57 9.66
CA TYR A 327 0.46 14.80 11.08
C TYR A 327 -0.89 15.46 11.26
N HIS A 328 -1.86 14.73 11.85
CA HIS A 328 -3.24 15.16 11.95
C HIS A 328 -3.53 15.86 13.27
N TYR A 329 -4.36 16.90 13.17
CA TYR A 329 -4.86 17.67 14.31
C TYR A 329 -6.38 17.80 14.21
N LEU A 330 -7.06 17.72 15.35
CA LEU A 330 -8.43 18.18 15.51
C LEU A 330 -8.42 19.63 15.96
N VAL A 331 -9.20 20.44 15.28
CA VAL A 331 -9.35 21.87 15.58
C VAL A 331 -10.80 22.14 15.93
N ASP A 332 -11.07 22.39 17.21
CA ASP A 332 -12.39 22.83 17.66
C ASP A 332 -12.47 24.35 17.53
N VAL A 333 -13.50 24.83 16.86
CA VAL A 333 -13.70 26.27 16.60
C VAL A 333 -15.09 26.69 17.09
N ILE A 334 -15.13 27.72 17.91
CA ILE A 334 -16.38 28.43 18.31
C ILE A 334 -16.30 29.85 17.79
N THR A 335 -17.36 30.29 17.11
CA THR A 335 -17.43 31.64 16.53
C THR A 335 -18.53 32.46 17.20
N TRP A 336 -18.42 33.80 17.12
CA TRP A 336 -19.41 34.72 17.64
C TRP A 336 -20.01 35.69 16.58
N ASN A 337 -19.91 35.27 15.30
CA ASN A 337 -20.59 36.00 14.23
C ASN A 337 -22.10 35.98 14.44
N LYS A 338 -22.74 37.11 14.26
CA LYS A 338 -24.23 37.18 14.31
C LYS A 338 -24.87 36.36 13.19
N ASP A 339 -24.30 36.42 11.99
CA ASP A 339 -24.78 35.69 10.83
C ASP A 339 -23.99 34.42 10.64
N THR A 340 -24.66 33.37 10.17
CA THR A 340 -24.03 32.13 9.75
C THR A 340 -23.01 32.39 8.63
N ARG A 341 -21.83 31.82 8.73
CA ARG A 341 -20.78 31.88 7.71
C ARG A 341 -20.46 30.50 7.21
N ARG A 342 -20.22 30.36 5.91
CA ARG A 342 -19.74 29.13 5.30
C ARG A 342 -18.45 29.40 4.56
N GLY A 343 -17.46 28.53 4.73
CA GLY A 343 -16.19 28.68 4.06
C GLY A 343 -15.16 27.62 4.50
N THR A 344 -13.98 27.71 3.92
CA THR A 344 -12.84 26.83 4.17
C THR A 344 -11.81 27.51 5.06
N PHE A 345 -11.12 26.71 5.84
CA PHE A 345 -9.95 27.10 6.62
C PHE A 345 -8.68 26.56 6.01
N SER A 346 -7.62 27.37 5.97
CA SER A 346 -6.25 26.89 5.94
C SER A 346 -5.51 27.41 7.17
N ILE A 347 -4.59 26.59 7.66
CA ILE A 347 -3.82 26.88 8.87
C ILE A 347 -2.33 26.81 8.54
N MET A 348 -1.58 27.80 9.03
CA MET A 348 -0.13 27.79 9.01
C MET A 348 0.39 27.81 10.44
N LEU A 349 1.22 26.84 10.78
CA LEU A 349 1.94 26.78 12.04
C LEU A 349 3.35 27.34 11.85
N ALA A 350 3.87 28.01 12.88
CA ALA A 350 5.27 28.40 12.94
C ALA A 350 5.84 28.08 14.31
N ASP A 351 7.05 27.52 14.35
CA ASP A 351 7.77 27.22 15.58
C ASP A 351 8.72 28.36 15.99
N GLU A 352 9.36 28.19 17.15
CA GLU A 352 10.34 29.14 17.69
C GLU A 352 11.55 29.35 16.77
N ALA A 353 11.92 28.34 15.96
CA ALA A 353 13.01 28.41 14.99
C ALA A 353 12.62 29.12 13.68
N GLY A 354 11.35 29.55 13.55
CA GLY A 354 10.81 30.18 12.36
C GLY A 354 10.46 29.20 11.22
N ARG A 355 10.51 27.89 11.47
CA ARG A 355 10.02 26.88 10.50
C ARG A 355 8.51 27.02 10.39
N LYS A 356 7.98 26.87 9.19
CA LYS A 356 6.56 27.02 8.89
C LYS A 356 6.03 25.76 8.24
N ALA A 357 4.88 25.30 8.69
CA ALA A 357 4.11 24.24 8.06
C ALA A 357 2.72 24.77 7.70
N GLU A 358 2.37 24.67 6.43
CA GLU A 358 1.01 24.96 5.95
C GLU A 358 0.22 23.67 5.87
N SER A 359 -1.05 23.72 6.26
CA SER A 359 -1.92 22.54 6.20
C SER A 359 -2.05 22.03 4.77
N LYS A 360 -1.76 20.75 4.57
CA LYS A 360 -1.90 20.02 3.31
C LYS A 360 -3.29 19.40 3.16
N VAL A 361 -3.84 19.00 4.30
CA VAL A 361 -5.18 18.43 4.38
C VAL A 361 -6.05 19.46 5.07
N ASN A 362 -6.93 20.10 4.29
CA ASN A 362 -7.84 21.12 4.77
C ASN A 362 -9.26 20.56 4.83
N PRO A 363 -10.09 21.00 5.81
CA PRO A 363 -11.48 20.60 5.87
C PRO A 363 -12.23 21.14 4.65
N GLU A 364 -13.28 20.43 4.26
CA GLU A 364 -14.26 20.97 3.32
C GLU A 364 -14.92 22.25 3.89
N ALA A 365 -15.64 22.98 3.02
CA ALA A 365 -16.33 24.17 3.45
C ALA A 365 -17.32 23.88 4.59
N ALA A 366 -17.04 24.42 5.76
CA ALA A 366 -17.81 24.24 6.97
C ALA A 366 -18.76 25.42 7.22
N THR A 367 -19.83 25.16 7.97
CA THR A 367 -20.82 26.16 8.35
C THR A 367 -20.62 26.56 9.81
N PHE A 368 -20.32 27.83 10.03
CA PHE A 368 -20.05 28.44 11.33
C PHE A 368 -21.28 29.22 11.81
N GLN A 369 -21.93 28.70 12.86
CA GLN A 369 -23.04 29.34 13.54
C GLN A 369 -22.57 29.96 14.85
N GLN A 370 -23.23 31.03 15.26
CA GLN A 370 -22.89 31.72 16.50
C GLN A 370 -22.92 30.77 17.71
N TYR A 371 -21.85 30.78 18.49
CA TYR A 371 -21.65 29.98 19.71
C TYR A 371 -21.76 28.46 19.56
N LYS A 372 -21.79 27.93 18.32
CA LYS A 372 -21.72 26.50 18.09
C LYS A 372 -20.28 26.07 17.82
N GLN A 373 -19.87 25.03 18.51
CA GLN A 373 -18.58 24.38 18.24
C GLN A 373 -18.67 23.54 16.97
N ILE A 374 -17.67 23.65 16.13
CA ILE A 374 -17.40 22.72 15.06
C ILE A 374 -16.01 22.12 15.25
N THR A 375 -15.84 20.88 14.87
CA THR A 375 -14.56 20.17 14.87
C THR A 375 -14.11 19.94 13.44
N LEU A 376 -12.85 20.30 13.16
CA LEU A 376 -12.24 20.19 11.84
C LEU A 376 -11.01 19.29 11.94
N LEU A 377 -10.85 18.39 10.96
CA LEU A 377 -9.65 17.58 10.81
C LEU A 377 -8.67 18.27 9.84
N ILE A 378 -7.45 18.48 10.28
CA ILE A 378 -6.41 19.18 9.53
C ILE A 378 -5.12 18.36 9.58
N GLY A 379 -4.37 18.34 8.48
CA GLY A 379 -3.12 17.60 8.37
C GLY A 379 -1.97 18.45 7.85
N PHE A 380 -0.78 18.18 8.38
CA PHE A 380 0.48 18.82 7.99
C PHE A 380 1.47 17.76 7.54
N ASP A 381 2.34 18.08 6.59
CA ASP A 381 3.42 17.22 6.12
C ASP A 381 4.69 17.29 6.98
N GLN A 382 4.68 18.13 8.01
CA GLN A 382 5.77 18.29 8.96
C GLN A 382 5.23 18.24 10.39
N ASP A 383 5.96 17.58 11.29
CA ASP A 383 5.72 17.66 12.73
C ASP A 383 6.53 18.84 13.29
N LEU A 384 5.86 19.92 13.63
CA LEU A 384 6.47 21.06 14.28
C LEU A 384 6.43 20.89 15.80
N GLU A 385 7.60 20.77 16.40
CA GLU A 385 7.75 20.87 17.84
C GLU A 385 7.66 22.33 18.27
N ASN A 386 7.12 22.61 19.46
CA ASN A 386 7.05 23.96 20.05
C ASN A 386 6.42 25.01 19.12
N VAL A 387 5.18 24.77 18.70
CA VAL A 387 4.42 25.74 17.90
C VAL A 387 4.23 27.04 18.70
N GLU A 388 4.80 28.14 18.20
CA GLU A 388 4.72 29.48 18.80
C GLU A 388 3.59 30.32 18.18
N ARG A 389 3.35 30.12 16.88
CA ARG A 389 2.38 30.94 16.13
C ARG A 389 1.47 30.08 15.27
N ILE A 390 0.19 30.40 15.33
CA ILE A 390 -0.85 29.82 14.49
C ILE A 390 -1.47 30.95 13.65
N SER A 391 -1.43 30.80 12.33
CA SER A 391 -2.06 31.71 11.39
C SER A 391 -3.22 31.02 10.70
N LEU A 392 -4.36 31.69 10.65
CA LEU A 392 -5.60 31.18 10.06
C LEU A 392 -5.97 32.01 8.85
N THR A 393 -6.32 31.33 7.78
CA THR A 393 -6.94 31.94 6.61
C THR A 393 -8.33 31.36 6.42
N PHE A 394 -9.34 32.25 6.40
CA PHE A 394 -10.72 31.88 6.09
C PHE A 394 -11.11 32.41 4.71
N SER A 395 -11.66 31.50 3.88
CA SER A 395 -12.13 31.85 2.54
C SER A 395 -13.56 31.37 2.33
N THR A 396 -14.40 32.23 1.79
CA THR A 396 -15.77 31.87 1.38
C THR A 396 -15.82 31.26 -0.02
N GLY A 397 -14.69 31.17 -0.74
CA GLY A 397 -14.64 30.73 -2.11
C GLY A 397 -15.17 31.69 -3.16
N SER A 398 -15.66 32.85 -2.73
CA SER A 398 -16.19 33.91 -3.64
C SER A 398 -15.04 34.76 -4.17
N VAL A 399 -14.86 34.76 -5.49
CA VAL A 399 -13.88 35.61 -6.17
C VAL A 399 -14.41 37.04 -6.31
N ILE A 400 -15.73 37.20 -6.43
CA ILE A 400 -16.43 38.47 -6.61
C ILE A 400 -17.51 38.62 -5.52
N GLY A 401 -17.47 39.68 -4.75
CA GLY A 401 -18.45 39.97 -3.69
C GLY A 401 -17.82 40.34 -2.36
N PRO A 402 -18.64 40.59 -1.33
CA PRO A 402 -18.15 41.03 -0.02
C PRO A 402 -17.31 39.95 0.63
N LYS A 403 -16.10 40.30 1.07
CA LYS A 403 -15.26 39.42 1.87
C LYS A 403 -15.77 39.40 3.31
N PHE A 404 -16.36 38.28 3.71
CA PHE A 404 -16.81 38.09 5.07
C PHE A 404 -15.67 37.70 5.99
N LYS A 405 -15.63 38.29 7.18
CA LYS A 405 -14.69 37.92 8.24
C LYS A 405 -15.34 36.92 9.16
N LEU A 406 -14.57 35.91 9.57
CA LEU A 406 -14.93 35.02 10.63
C LEU A 406 -14.38 35.56 11.96
N ARG A 407 -15.28 35.69 12.97
CA ARG A 407 -14.91 36.11 14.30
C ARG A 407 -14.83 34.92 15.22
N ILE A 408 -13.64 34.53 15.58
CA ILE A 408 -13.34 33.35 16.44
C ILE A 408 -13.48 33.81 17.89
N LEU A 409 -14.29 33.09 18.66
CA LEU A 409 -14.39 33.21 20.10
C LEU A 409 -13.37 32.36 20.82
N GLN A 410 -13.29 31.09 20.40
CA GLN A 410 -12.36 30.12 20.97
C GLN A 410 -11.92 29.16 19.88
N MET A 411 -10.69 28.71 20.00
CA MET A 411 -10.11 27.65 19.18
C MET A 411 -9.25 26.74 20.05
N ARG A 412 -9.36 25.42 19.84
CA ARG A 412 -8.59 24.42 20.52
C ARG A 412 -7.93 23.49 19.50
N PHE A 413 -6.63 23.29 19.63
CA PHE A 413 -5.84 22.34 18.85
C PHE A 413 -5.58 21.09 19.66
N ARG A 414 -5.71 19.94 19.03
CA ARG A 414 -5.38 18.64 19.61
C ARG A 414 -4.65 17.80 18.57
N SER A 415 -3.42 17.38 18.85
CA SER A 415 -2.72 16.41 18.00
C SER A 415 -3.39 15.04 18.11
N LEU A 416 -3.60 14.37 16.98
CA LEU A 416 -4.05 12.97 16.95
C LEU A 416 -2.88 12.00 16.99
N THR A 417 -1.73 12.41 16.47
CA THR A 417 -0.52 11.57 16.41
C THR A 417 0.19 11.56 17.77
N ASN A 418 0.09 12.63 18.53
CA ASN A 418 0.68 12.76 19.85
C ASN A 418 -0.32 13.45 20.83
N PRO A 419 -1.23 12.67 21.45
CA PRO A 419 -2.33 13.21 22.26
C PRO A 419 -1.88 13.95 23.53
N GLU A 420 -0.63 13.80 23.95
CA GLU A 420 -0.04 14.51 25.10
C GLU A 420 0.46 15.93 24.76
N ARG A 421 0.39 16.34 23.50
CA ARG A 421 0.79 17.66 23.02
C ARG A 421 -0.40 18.58 22.71
#